data_e95dbf7de61026789d82c311b10188cc
#
_entry.id   e95dbf7de61026789d82c311b10188cc
#
_cell.length_a   1.000
_cell.length_b   1.000
_cell.length_c   1.000
_cell.angle_alpha   90.00
_cell.angle_beta   90.00
_cell.angle_gamma   90.00
#
_symmetry.space_group_name_H-M   'P 1'
#
loop_
_entity.id
_entity.type
_entity.pdbx_description
1 polymer ?
#
loop_
_entity_poly.entity_id
_entity_poly.type
_entity_poly.pdbx_seq_one_letter_code
_entity_poly.pdbx_strand_id
1 'polypeptide(L)'
;MAGELILVVEDNEKNRKLVRDVLTVKGYRLLESETGEEGLRLASEHHPALVLMDIQLPGIDGIETLRRLRADAATATIPVVAVTASAMMHDRQKILAAGFDGYQAKPISVRPFLELVREVLDRPPRSGS
;
A
#
# COMPACT_ATOMS: atom_id res chain seq x y z
N MET A 1 0.80 1.74 -18.54
CA MET A 1 -0.47 2.41 -18.73
C MET A 1 -1.17 2.60 -17.41
N ALA A 2 -1.76 3.78 -17.21
CA ALA A 2 -2.48 4.05 -15.97
C ALA A 2 -3.91 3.48 -16.03
N GLY A 3 -4.66 3.63 -14.95
CA GLY A 3 -6.03 3.12 -14.86
C GLY A 3 -6.19 1.99 -13.87
N GLU A 4 -5.09 1.46 -13.35
CA GLU A 4 -5.16 0.44 -12.31
C GLU A 4 -5.80 1.03 -11.05
N LEU A 5 -6.50 0.20 -10.30
CA LEU A 5 -7.13 0.59 -9.05
C LEU A 5 -6.14 0.42 -7.90
N ILE A 6 -5.91 1.48 -7.14
CA ILE A 6 -4.99 1.46 -6.01
C ILE A 6 -5.77 1.79 -4.74
N LEU A 7 -5.61 0.96 -3.71
CA LEU A 7 -6.18 1.21 -2.39
C LEU A 7 -5.13 1.90 -1.54
N VAL A 8 -5.51 3.04 -0.94
CA VAL A 8 -4.64 3.79 -0.04
C VAL A 8 -5.18 3.68 1.36
N VAL A 9 -4.41 3.08 2.26
CA VAL A 9 -4.77 2.94 3.67
C VAL A 9 -3.89 3.88 4.48
N GLU A 10 -4.46 5.00 4.92
CA GLU A 10 -3.73 6.09 5.55
C GLU A 10 -4.72 6.89 6.42
N ASP A 11 -4.43 7.02 7.71
CA ASP A 11 -5.32 7.74 8.62
C ASP A 11 -5.14 9.26 8.58
N ASN A 12 -3.97 9.74 8.17
CA ASN A 12 -3.69 11.18 8.11
C ASN A 12 -4.22 11.75 6.79
N GLU A 13 -5.15 12.71 6.90
CA GLU A 13 -5.81 13.26 5.73
C GLU A 13 -4.85 14.00 4.79
N LYS A 14 -3.87 14.71 5.34
CA LYS A 14 -2.90 15.44 4.51
C LYS A 14 -2.06 14.48 3.67
N ASN A 15 -1.60 13.39 4.28
CA ASN A 15 -0.83 12.38 3.56
C ASN A 15 -1.69 11.67 2.53
N ARG A 16 -2.94 11.35 2.89
CA ARG A 16 -3.86 10.70 1.97
C ARG A 16 -4.17 11.59 0.78
N LYS A 17 -4.37 12.89 1.02
CA LYS A 17 -4.61 13.86 -0.05
C LYS A 17 -3.42 13.96 -0.99
N LEU A 18 -2.20 14.01 -0.46
CA LEU A 18 -1.00 14.08 -1.28
C LEU A 18 -0.90 12.86 -2.21
N VAL A 19 -1.07 11.67 -1.66
CA VAL A 19 -1.02 10.44 -2.44
C VAL A 19 -2.13 10.44 -3.50
N ARG A 20 -3.35 10.82 -3.11
CA ARG A 20 -4.47 10.90 -4.04
C ARG A 20 -4.18 11.83 -5.21
N ASP A 21 -3.70 13.04 -4.91
CA ASP A 21 -3.44 14.03 -5.96
C ASP A 21 -2.36 13.55 -6.92
N VAL A 22 -1.29 12.99 -6.39
CA VAL A 22 -0.16 12.50 -7.20
C VAL A 22 -0.60 11.36 -8.11
N LEU A 23 -1.33 10.39 -7.58
CA LEU A 23 -1.73 9.22 -8.35
C LEU A 23 -2.84 9.54 -9.35
N THR A 24 -3.77 10.42 -8.97
CA THR A 24 -4.86 10.81 -9.86
C THR A 24 -4.33 11.52 -11.10
N VAL A 25 -3.32 12.38 -10.94
CA VAL A 25 -2.69 13.06 -12.07
C VAL A 25 -2.12 12.05 -13.07
N LYS A 26 -1.65 10.91 -12.58
CA LYS A 26 -1.11 9.85 -13.45
C LYS A 26 -2.17 8.91 -14.01
N GLY A 27 -3.44 9.16 -13.70
CA GLY A 27 -4.55 8.40 -14.27
C GLY A 27 -4.96 7.16 -13.49
N TYR A 28 -4.38 6.92 -12.31
CA TYR A 28 -4.79 5.79 -11.48
C TYR A 28 -6.16 6.05 -10.85
N ARG A 29 -6.93 4.98 -10.65
CA ARG A 29 -8.18 5.03 -9.89
C ARG A 29 -7.87 4.69 -8.44
N LEU A 30 -8.57 5.33 -7.50
CA LEU A 30 -8.24 5.20 -6.09
C LEU A 30 -9.43 4.79 -5.25
N LEU A 31 -9.16 3.97 -4.23
CA LEU A 31 -10.00 3.78 -3.07
C LEU A 31 -9.19 4.25 -1.86
N GLU A 32 -9.87 4.79 -0.86
CA GLU A 32 -9.22 5.32 0.33
C GLU A 32 -9.83 4.73 1.59
N SER A 33 -8.96 4.46 2.57
CA SER A 33 -9.37 3.93 3.86
C SER A 33 -8.56 4.61 4.95
N GLU A 34 -9.16 4.83 6.11
CA GLU A 34 -8.48 5.43 7.26
C GLU A 34 -8.01 4.38 8.27
N THR A 35 -8.47 3.13 8.13
CA THR A 35 -8.13 2.05 9.06
C THR A 35 -7.75 0.80 8.29
N GLY A 36 -6.98 -0.08 8.96
CA GLY A 36 -6.64 -1.38 8.38
C GLY A 36 -7.87 -2.25 8.17
N GLU A 37 -8.80 -2.22 9.11
CA GLU A 37 -10.03 -3.02 9.03
C GLU A 37 -10.84 -2.66 7.79
N GLU A 38 -11.05 -1.36 7.54
CA GLU A 38 -11.76 -0.92 6.35
C GLU A 38 -10.97 -1.24 5.09
N GLY A 39 -9.64 -1.10 5.17
CA GLY A 39 -8.76 -1.47 4.05
C GLY A 39 -8.92 -2.94 3.66
N LEU A 40 -9.01 -3.82 4.64
CA LEU A 40 -9.24 -5.26 4.39
C LEU A 40 -10.56 -5.48 3.66
N ARG A 41 -11.62 -4.82 4.10
CA ARG A 41 -12.94 -4.94 3.49
C ARG A 41 -12.91 -4.47 2.03
N LEU A 42 -12.31 -3.31 1.79
CA LEU A 42 -12.23 -2.74 0.45
C LEU A 42 -11.38 -3.61 -0.48
N ALA A 43 -10.27 -4.13 0.02
CA ALA A 43 -9.41 -5.01 -0.78
C ALA A 43 -10.15 -6.29 -1.17
N SER A 44 -10.91 -6.87 -0.26
CA SER A 44 -11.67 -8.08 -0.53
C SER A 44 -12.82 -7.83 -1.53
N GLU A 45 -13.47 -6.67 -1.44
CA GLU A 45 -14.59 -6.33 -2.32
C GLU A 45 -14.14 -5.92 -3.72
N HIS A 46 -13.07 -5.16 -3.82
CA HIS A 46 -12.70 -4.49 -5.07
C HIS A 46 -11.46 -5.04 -5.75
N HIS A 47 -10.68 -5.85 -5.08
CA HIS A 47 -9.46 -6.48 -5.62
C HIS A 47 -8.53 -5.46 -6.31
N PRO A 48 -8.02 -4.45 -5.59
CA PRO A 48 -7.14 -3.45 -6.20
C PRO A 48 -5.87 -4.10 -6.73
N ALA A 49 -5.25 -3.43 -7.70
CA ALA A 49 -4.00 -3.89 -8.28
C ALA A 49 -2.81 -3.65 -7.34
N LEU A 50 -2.95 -2.75 -6.37
CA LEU A 50 -1.90 -2.38 -5.43
C LEU A 50 -2.54 -1.80 -4.18
N VAL A 51 -1.94 -2.07 -3.02
CA VAL A 51 -2.31 -1.42 -1.75
C VAL A 51 -1.11 -0.62 -1.26
N LEU A 52 -1.35 0.66 -0.95
CA LEU A 52 -0.38 1.50 -0.26
C LEU A 52 -0.80 1.54 1.21
N MET A 53 0.06 1.05 2.09
CA MET A 53 -0.29 0.77 3.48
C MET A 53 0.59 1.55 4.44
N ASP A 54 -0.01 2.46 5.22
CA ASP A 54 0.70 3.09 6.32
C ASP A 54 0.96 2.03 7.40
N ILE A 55 2.16 2.03 7.96
CA ILE A 55 2.51 1.09 9.02
C ILE A 55 1.85 1.51 10.34
N GLN A 56 1.80 2.81 10.61
CA GLN A 56 1.27 3.33 11.88
C GLN A 56 -0.19 3.74 11.71
N LEU A 57 -1.08 2.80 11.95
CA LEU A 57 -2.52 3.00 11.85
C LEU A 57 -3.17 2.83 13.22
N PRO A 58 -4.33 3.51 13.45
CA PRO A 58 -5.12 3.22 14.65
C PRO A 58 -5.76 1.83 14.54
N GLY A 59 -5.96 1.19 15.67
CA GLY A 59 -6.48 -0.16 15.68
C GLY A 59 -5.41 -1.16 15.27
N ILE A 60 -5.69 -2.00 14.28
CA ILE A 60 -4.65 -2.88 13.76
C ILE A 60 -3.67 -2.05 12.92
N ASP A 61 -2.38 -2.29 13.10
CA ASP A 61 -1.36 -1.55 12.35
C ASP A 61 -1.19 -2.13 10.93
N GLY A 62 -0.28 -1.52 10.15
CA GLY A 62 -0.06 -1.95 8.77
C GLY A 62 0.51 -3.36 8.66
N ILE A 63 1.33 -3.78 9.59
CA ILE A 63 1.92 -5.13 9.57
C ILE A 63 0.85 -6.19 9.84
N GLU A 64 0.00 -5.95 10.83
CA GLU A 64 -1.12 -6.88 11.10
C GLU A 64 -2.12 -6.90 9.94
N THR A 65 -2.37 -5.74 9.35
CA THR A 65 -3.25 -5.65 8.18
C THR A 65 -2.69 -6.46 7.02
N LEU A 66 -1.39 -6.35 6.76
CA LEU A 66 -0.73 -7.16 5.73
C LEU A 66 -0.88 -8.65 6.02
N ARG A 67 -0.65 -9.05 7.28
CA ARG A 67 -0.77 -10.45 7.67
C ARG A 67 -2.16 -11.00 7.33
N ARG A 68 -3.19 -10.21 7.62
CA ARG A 68 -4.57 -10.61 7.31
C ARG A 68 -4.86 -10.65 5.82
N LEU A 69 -4.29 -9.70 5.04
CA LEU A 69 -4.40 -9.75 3.58
C LEU A 69 -3.82 -11.04 3.02
N ARG A 70 -2.65 -11.44 3.52
CA ARG A 70 -1.98 -12.66 3.05
C ARG A 70 -2.67 -13.94 3.48
N ALA A 71 -3.43 -13.90 4.57
CA ALA A 71 -4.15 -15.06 5.07
C ALA A 71 -5.47 -15.33 4.33
N ASP A 72 -5.97 -14.35 3.58
CA ASP A 72 -7.24 -14.47 2.84
C ASP A 72 -6.91 -14.72 1.37
N ALA A 73 -7.42 -15.84 0.84
CA ALA A 73 -7.17 -16.22 -0.55
C ALA A 73 -7.60 -15.14 -1.55
N ALA A 74 -8.63 -14.36 -1.22
CA ALA A 74 -9.12 -13.30 -2.11
C ALA A 74 -8.13 -12.14 -2.25
N THR A 75 -7.24 -11.94 -1.27
CA THR A 75 -6.33 -10.80 -1.24
C THR A 75 -4.86 -11.20 -1.14
N ALA A 76 -4.57 -12.49 -1.02
CA ALA A 76 -3.22 -12.99 -0.72
C ALA A 76 -2.16 -12.57 -1.75
N THR A 77 -2.55 -12.35 -3.00
CA THR A 77 -1.61 -12.04 -4.07
C THR A 77 -1.53 -10.56 -4.42
N ILE A 78 -2.32 -9.70 -3.77
CA ILE A 78 -2.30 -8.27 -4.05
C ILE A 78 -0.97 -7.68 -3.54
N PRO A 79 -0.20 -6.99 -4.39
CA PRO A 79 1.03 -6.34 -3.93
C PRO A 79 0.73 -5.21 -2.95
N VAL A 80 1.55 -5.09 -1.91
CA VAL A 80 1.39 -4.08 -0.88
C VAL A 80 2.70 -3.34 -0.66
N VAL A 81 2.67 -2.03 -0.76
CA VAL A 81 3.82 -1.16 -0.50
C VAL A 81 3.61 -0.48 0.85
N ALA A 82 4.61 -0.60 1.73
CA ALA A 82 4.58 0.09 3.02
C ALA A 82 4.93 1.56 2.83
N VAL A 83 4.18 2.44 3.50
CA VAL A 83 4.49 3.87 3.55
C VAL A 83 4.63 4.22 5.02
N THR A 84 5.79 4.74 5.43
CA THR A 84 6.07 4.91 6.84
C THR A 84 6.92 6.14 7.13
N ALA A 85 6.68 6.76 8.29
CA ALA A 85 7.49 7.87 8.79
C ALA A 85 8.84 7.38 9.32
N SER A 86 8.97 6.09 9.64
CA SER A 86 10.21 5.52 10.16
C SER A 86 11.14 5.16 9.01
N ALA A 87 12.30 5.79 8.96
CA ALA A 87 13.26 5.60 7.86
C ALA A 87 14.54 4.91 8.32
N MET A 88 14.56 4.32 9.53
CA MET A 88 15.71 3.61 10.03
C MET A 88 15.92 2.31 9.26
N MET A 89 17.18 1.98 9.01
CA MET A 89 17.51 0.80 8.20
C MET A 89 16.93 -0.50 8.77
N HIS A 90 16.99 -0.68 10.10
CA HIS A 90 16.46 -1.91 10.69
C HIS A 90 14.93 -1.99 10.58
N ASP A 91 14.24 -0.85 10.60
CA ASP A 91 12.79 -0.82 10.38
C ASP A 91 12.45 -1.20 8.95
N ARG A 92 13.24 -0.71 7.99
CA ARG A 92 13.08 -1.07 6.59
C ARG A 92 13.24 -2.57 6.38
N GLN A 93 14.28 -3.16 6.98
CA GLN A 93 14.52 -4.60 6.88
C GLN A 93 13.37 -5.40 7.49
N LYS A 94 12.87 -4.95 8.64
CA LYS A 94 11.75 -5.59 9.32
C LYS A 94 10.48 -5.53 8.46
N ILE A 95 10.21 -4.38 7.86
CA ILE A 95 9.04 -4.18 7.01
C ILE A 95 9.10 -5.10 5.79
N LEU A 96 10.24 -5.14 5.11
CA LEU A 96 10.38 -6.01 3.94
C LEU A 96 10.32 -7.49 4.34
N ALA A 97 10.88 -7.86 5.49
CA ALA A 97 10.81 -9.23 5.98
C ALA A 97 9.39 -9.65 6.34
N ALA A 98 8.51 -8.69 6.67
CA ALA A 98 7.11 -8.98 6.97
C ALA A 98 6.30 -9.35 5.71
N GLY A 99 6.84 -9.11 4.51
CA GLY A 99 6.19 -9.50 3.28
C GLY A 99 5.68 -8.35 2.41
N PHE A 100 6.03 -7.12 2.73
CA PHE A 100 5.71 -5.98 1.86
C PHE A 100 6.52 -6.06 0.57
N ASP A 101 5.91 -5.60 -0.51
CA ASP A 101 6.54 -5.66 -1.85
C ASP A 101 7.41 -4.44 -2.13
N GLY A 102 7.33 -3.42 -1.31
CA GLY A 102 8.15 -2.23 -1.43
C GLY A 102 8.02 -1.36 -0.19
N TYR A 103 8.77 -0.30 -0.17
CA TYR A 103 8.90 0.59 1.00
C TYR A 103 9.05 2.03 0.51
N GLN A 104 8.27 2.92 1.10
CA GLN A 104 8.35 4.35 0.82
C GLN A 104 8.39 5.10 2.15
N ALA A 105 9.45 5.88 2.35
CA ALA A 105 9.57 6.74 3.55
C ALA A 105 8.75 8.01 3.36
N LYS A 106 8.21 8.53 4.45
CA LYS A 106 7.58 9.85 4.50
C LYS A 106 8.62 10.89 4.91
N PRO A 107 8.51 12.12 4.43
CA PRO A 107 7.53 12.62 3.46
C PRO A 107 7.79 12.05 2.07
N ILE A 108 6.72 11.87 1.32
CA ILE A 108 6.79 11.25 -0.01
C ILE A 108 7.48 12.20 -0.98
N SER A 109 8.50 11.67 -1.68
CA SER A 109 9.11 12.34 -2.81
C SER A 109 8.38 11.86 -4.06
N VAL A 110 7.78 12.78 -4.80
CA VAL A 110 6.81 12.44 -5.85
C VAL A 110 7.39 11.50 -6.90
N ARG A 111 8.56 11.86 -7.47
CA ARG A 111 9.13 11.08 -8.56
C ARG A 111 9.54 9.67 -8.14
N PRO A 112 10.33 9.48 -7.07
CA PRO A 112 10.67 8.13 -6.63
C PRO A 112 9.44 7.31 -6.23
N PHE A 113 8.43 7.96 -5.64
CA PHE A 113 7.20 7.29 -5.27
C PHE A 113 6.46 6.75 -6.50
N LEU A 114 6.32 7.57 -7.53
CA LEU A 114 5.67 7.13 -8.77
C LEU A 114 6.43 6.01 -9.46
N GLU A 115 7.76 6.08 -9.42
CA GLU A 115 8.60 5.01 -9.98
C GLU A 115 8.40 3.71 -9.23
N LEU A 116 8.33 3.76 -7.90
CA LEU A 116 8.09 2.59 -7.08
C LEU A 116 6.73 1.97 -7.37
N VAL A 117 5.69 2.79 -7.46
CA VAL A 117 4.34 2.32 -7.78
C VAL A 117 4.35 1.60 -9.13
N ARG A 118 4.95 2.21 -10.15
CA ARG A 118 5.00 1.60 -11.47
C ARG A 118 5.80 0.30 -11.47
N GLU A 119 6.93 0.29 -10.78
CA GLU A 119 7.76 -0.90 -10.68
C GLU A 119 6.99 -2.06 -10.07
N VAL A 120 6.30 -1.81 -8.96
CA VAL A 120 5.56 -2.87 -8.26
C VAL A 120 4.39 -3.37 -9.10
N LEU A 121 3.67 -2.45 -9.77
CA LEU A 121 2.55 -2.83 -10.64
C LEU A 121 3.01 -3.66 -11.84
N ASP A 122 4.24 -3.44 -12.31
CA ASP A 122 4.76 -4.14 -13.47
C ASP A 122 5.38 -5.50 -13.14
N ARG A 123 5.54 -5.83 -11.85
CA ARG A 123 6.10 -7.13 -11.46
C ARG A 123 5.11 -8.26 -11.78
N PRO A 124 5.63 -9.50 -12.01
CA PRO A 124 4.74 -10.65 -12.15
C PRO A 124 3.87 -10.83 -10.91
N PRO A 125 2.67 -11.41 -11.04
CA PRO A 125 1.81 -11.66 -9.90
C PRO A 125 2.53 -12.49 -8.83
N ARG A 126 2.22 -12.22 -7.57
CA ARG A 126 2.77 -13.00 -6.47
C ARG A 126 2.26 -14.42 -6.55
N SER A 127 3.10 -15.34 -6.10
CA SER A 127 2.68 -16.71 -5.87
C SER A 127 1.69 -16.74 -4.70
N GLY A 128 0.60 -17.48 -4.83
CA GLY A 128 -0.41 -17.58 -3.79
C GLY A 128 -0.09 -18.52 -2.65
N SER A 129 1.11 -19.06 -2.61
CA SER A 129 1.49 -20.02 -1.57
C SER A 129 2.18 -19.38 -0.40
#